data_fc129a559e37eb6d7e893a5e0c2b8cda
#
_entry.id   fc129a559e37eb6d7e893a5e0c2b8cda
#
_cell.length_a   1.000
_cell.length_b   1.000
_cell.length_c   1.000
_cell.angle_alpha   90.00
_cell.angle_beta   90.00
_cell.angle_gamma   90.00
#
_symmetry.space_group_name_H-M   'P 1'
#
loop_
_entity.id
_entity.type
_entity.pdbx_description
1 polymer ?
#
loop_
_entity_poly.entity_id
_entity_poly.type
_entity_poly.pdbx_seq_one_letter_code
_entity_poly.pdbx_strand_id
1 'polypeptide(L)'
;MKQNRKKDIITSVVMDDFKIISWEALVEAAQSVLTGSDFFPEGKETAISVGGFDGPHKGHDKLLRQVLNYAAENALVPGLVTFFRSPAAVKNKAYSGDVSSLRLRLKKFQELGFHFIVLIDFSASFAKIEGTAFFDILIKTIRMKYLAVGSDFLCGYRRGLGVDDLKEIAPQKGFCFDSIDPVNRGSLKISSSAIREAVSLGDFSLAKELLGYPFLFDFVDLPWEVKDKNSIFAPKAYISQILPQSGKYRVLVQKTDRQEQEAHCLINDEGLLLCFPEKDLKGFELKDLNNFDTIEFICKE
;
A
#
# COMPACT_ATOMS: atom_id res chain seq x y z
N MET A 1 9.76 14.23 -14.30
CA MET A 1 10.34 13.24 -13.38
C MET A 1 9.29 12.49 -12.54
N LYS A 2 8.32 13.14 -11.85
CA LYS A 2 7.32 12.43 -11.00
C LYS A 2 6.36 11.51 -11.76
N GLN A 3 5.97 11.86 -12.98
CA GLN A 3 5.05 11.03 -13.80
C GLN A 3 5.71 9.77 -14.37
N ASN A 4 7.00 9.80 -14.70
CA ASN A 4 7.73 8.60 -15.14
C ASN A 4 7.90 7.60 -13.99
N ARG A 5 8.24 8.05 -12.77
CA ARG A 5 8.31 7.17 -11.58
C ARG A 5 7.00 6.42 -11.29
N LYS A 6 5.85 7.09 -11.47
CA LYS A 6 4.52 6.46 -11.28
C LYS A 6 4.31 5.30 -12.26
N LYS A 7 4.76 5.47 -13.50
CA LYS A 7 4.65 4.46 -14.56
C LYS A 7 5.60 3.28 -14.32
N ASP A 8 6.82 3.55 -13.87
CA ASP A 8 7.85 2.54 -13.64
C ASP A 8 7.51 1.62 -12.46
N ILE A 9 6.98 2.17 -11.35
CA ILE A 9 6.50 1.39 -10.18
C ILE A 9 5.35 0.46 -10.59
N ILE A 10 4.40 0.96 -11.38
CA ILE A 10 3.24 0.18 -11.83
C ILE A 10 3.70 -0.96 -12.73
N THR A 11 4.66 -0.72 -13.64
CA THR A 11 5.16 -1.72 -14.60
C THR A 11 5.98 -2.83 -13.91
N SER A 12 6.65 -2.53 -12.79
CA SER A 12 7.49 -3.50 -12.07
C SER A 12 6.71 -4.53 -11.24
N VAL A 13 5.40 -4.32 -11.02
CA VAL A 13 4.55 -5.16 -10.15
C VAL A 13 3.56 -6.02 -10.94
N VAL A 14 3.29 -5.71 -12.21
CA VAL A 14 2.22 -6.37 -12.99
C VAL A 14 2.61 -7.79 -13.39
N MET A 15 1.99 -8.78 -12.79
CA MET A 15 1.86 -10.15 -13.34
C MET A 15 0.57 -10.23 -14.20
N ASP A 16 0.49 -11.16 -15.11
CA ASP A 16 -0.46 -11.20 -16.25
C ASP A 16 -1.96 -11.01 -15.90
N ASP A 17 -2.38 -11.23 -14.64
CA ASP A 17 -3.80 -11.17 -14.24
C ASP A 17 -4.13 -10.06 -13.21
N PHE A 18 -3.19 -9.18 -12.83
CA PHE A 18 -3.42 -8.13 -11.83
C PHE A 18 -3.52 -6.74 -12.49
N LYS A 19 -4.68 -6.09 -12.39
CA LYS A 19 -4.93 -4.80 -13.02
C LYS A 19 -4.76 -3.62 -12.08
N ILE A 20 -4.05 -2.60 -12.53
CA ILE A 20 -3.97 -1.30 -11.85
C ILE A 20 -4.70 -0.28 -12.70
N ILE A 21 -5.77 0.29 -12.16
CA ILE A 21 -6.65 1.25 -12.81
C ILE A 21 -6.47 2.60 -12.11
N SER A 22 -6.18 3.66 -12.86
CA SER A 22 -6.14 4.99 -12.27
C SER A 22 -7.55 5.53 -12.02
N TRP A 23 -7.70 6.35 -10.98
CA TRP A 23 -8.97 7.04 -10.72
C TRP A 23 -9.41 7.92 -11.90
N GLU A 24 -8.45 8.58 -12.53
CA GLU A 24 -8.69 9.42 -13.71
C GLU A 24 -9.31 8.62 -14.85
N ALA A 25 -8.83 7.39 -15.10
CA ALA A 25 -9.43 6.51 -16.12
C ALA A 25 -10.88 6.14 -15.79
N LEU A 26 -11.22 5.94 -14.50
CA LEU A 26 -12.63 5.73 -14.10
C LEU A 26 -13.49 6.96 -14.34
N VAL A 27 -12.97 8.15 -14.03
CA VAL A 27 -13.71 9.41 -14.24
C VAL A 27 -13.97 9.63 -15.74
N GLU A 28 -12.97 9.41 -16.60
CA GLU A 28 -13.10 9.51 -18.05
C GLU A 28 -14.13 8.50 -18.57
N ALA A 29 -14.06 7.25 -18.14
CA ALA A 29 -15.04 6.22 -18.51
C ALA A 29 -16.46 6.55 -18.03
N ALA A 30 -16.62 7.14 -16.84
CA ALA A 30 -17.92 7.55 -16.32
C ALA A 30 -18.56 8.68 -17.14
N GLN A 31 -17.75 9.55 -17.76
CA GLN A 31 -18.20 10.67 -18.59
C GLN A 31 -18.46 10.26 -20.04
N SER A 32 -17.84 9.17 -20.51
CA SER A 32 -18.04 8.68 -21.86
C SER A 32 -19.40 8.01 -22.00
N VAL A 33 -19.97 8.06 -23.22
CA VAL A 33 -21.21 7.34 -23.61
C VAL A 33 -20.94 5.82 -23.69
N LEU A 34 -19.66 5.43 -23.75
CA LEU A 34 -19.21 4.05 -23.70
C LEU A 34 -19.39 3.53 -22.27
N THR A 35 -20.46 2.79 -22.08
CA THR A 35 -20.78 2.17 -20.79
C THR A 35 -19.70 1.18 -20.38
N GLY A 36 -18.99 1.46 -19.30
CA GLY A 36 -18.34 0.56 -18.32
C GLY A 36 -17.70 -0.76 -18.72
N SER A 37 -17.47 -1.04 -20.02
CA SER A 37 -17.07 -2.36 -20.51
C SER A 37 -15.56 -2.61 -20.60
N ASP A 38 -14.71 -1.57 -20.48
CA ASP A 38 -13.31 -1.72 -20.89
C ASP A 38 -12.38 -2.24 -19.76
N PHE A 39 -12.81 -2.19 -18.49
CA PHE A 39 -11.97 -2.65 -17.37
C PHE A 39 -12.09 -4.15 -17.12
N PHE A 40 -13.28 -4.72 -17.31
CA PHE A 40 -13.53 -6.14 -17.04
C PHE A 40 -14.37 -6.75 -18.18
N PRO A 41 -14.26 -8.07 -18.41
CA PRO A 41 -15.09 -8.79 -19.38
C PRO A 41 -16.59 -8.49 -19.17
N GLU A 42 -17.36 -8.57 -20.23
CA GLU A 42 -18.80 -8.32 -20.19
C GLU A 42 -19.48 -9.21 -19.14
N GLY A 43 -20.38 -8.63 -18.35
CA GLY A 43 -21.10 -9.32 -17.28
C GLY A 43 -20.34 -9.51 -15.97
N LYS A 44 -19.03 -9.20 -15.88
CA LYS A 44 -18.29 -9.28 -14.61
C LYS A 44 -18.57 -8.08 -13.73
N GLU A 45 -18.99 -8.35 -12.51
CA GLU A 45 -19.24 -7.39 -11.44
C GLU A 45 -18.15 -7.50 -10.37
N THR A 46 -18.03 -6.52 -9.48
CA THR A 46 -16.90 -6.45 -8.55
C THR A 46 -17.33 -6.37 -7.08
N ALA A 47 -16.47 -6.94 -6.21
CA ALA A 47 -16.52 -6.78 -4.77
C ALA A 47 -15.28 -6.01 -4.32
N ILE A 48 -15.47 -4.93 -3.57
CA ILE A 48 -14.36 -4.04 -3.23
C ILE A 48 -14.31 -3.67 -1.75
N SER A 49 -13.14 -3.18 -1.35
CA SER A 49 -12.98 -2.33 -0.17
C SER A 49 -12.30 -1.02 -0.55
N VAL A 50 -12.56 0.03 0.24
CA VAL A 50 -11.97 1.37 0.07
C VAL A 50 -11.21 1.74 1.33
N GLY A 51 -9.92 2.07 1.20
CA GLY A 51 -9.11 2.44 2.35
C GLY A 51 -7.69 2.88 2.02
N GLY A 52 -6.98 3.40 3.01
CA GLY A 52 -5.58 3.79 2.86
C GLY A 52 -4.64 2.59 2.70
N PHE A 53 -4.93 1.51 3.41
CA PHE A 53 -4.20 0.24 3.41
C PHE A 53 -2.68 0.41 3.42
N ASP A 54 -2.21 1.33 4.24
CA ASP A 54 -0.79 1.62 4.38
C ASP A 54 -0.12 0.53 5.22
N GLY A 55 0.54 -0.42 4.53
CA GLY A 55 1.02 -1.66 5.10
C GLY A 55 -0.15 -2.57 5.52
N PRO A 56 -0.68 -3.44 4.62
CA PRO A 56 -1.73 -4.38 4.98
C PRO A 56 -1.33 -5.15 6.23
N HIS A 57 -2.06 -4.95 7.33
CA HIS A 57 -1.75 -5.46 8.66
C HIS A 57 -2.91 -6.29 9.18
N LYS A 58 -2.72 -7.02 10.29
CA LYS A 58 -3.75 -7.87 10.90
C LYS A 58 -5.06 -7.12 11.20
N GLY A 59 -4.99 -5.81 11.44
CA GLY A 59 -6.20 -4.98 11.57
C GLY A 59 -7.04 -4.89 10.29
N HIS A 60 -6.44 -5.11 9.13
CA HIS A 60 -7.14 -5.17 7.84
C HIS A 60 -7.61 -6.59 7.46
N ASP A 61 -7.04 -7.65 8.06
CA ASP A 61 -7.26 -9.03 7.63
C ASP A 61 -8.73 -9.41 7.56
N LYS A 62 -9.50 -9.07 8.61
CA LYS A 62 -10.94 -9.38 8.67
C LYS A 62 -11.70 -8.72 7.52
N LEU A 63 -11.40 -7.44 7.27
CA LEU A 63 -12.02 -6.66 6.20
C LEU A 63 -11.66 -7.22 4.81
N LEU A 64 -10.36 -7.46 4.56
CA LEU A 64 -9.88 -7.96 3.28
C LEU A 64 -10.40 -9.37 2.98
N ARG A 65 -10.41 -10.26 3.98
CA ARG A 65 -10.99 -11.60 3.86
C ARG A 65 -12.49 -11.56 3.58
N GLN A 66 -13.23 -10.64 4.20
CA GLN A 66 -14.66 -10.47 3.93
C GLN A 66 -14.93 -10.17 2.45
N VAL A 67 -14.14 -9.27 1.85
CA VAL A 67 -14.26 -8.96 0.41
C VAL A 67 -13.94 -10.18 -0.46
N LEU A 68 -12.85 -10.89 -0.16
CA LEU A 68 -12.41 -12.07 -0.91
C LEU A 68 -13.43 -13.20 -0.83
N ASN A 69 -13.95 -13.47 0.37
CA ASN A 69 -14.96 -14.52 0.59
C ASN A 69 -16.27 -14.18 -0.14
N TYR A 70 -16.77 -12.95 0.02
CA TYR A 70 -17.99 -12.52 -0.67
C TYR A 70 -17.82 -12.57 -2.20
N ALA A 71 -16.66 -12.17 -2.71
CA ALA A 71 -16.36 -12.25 -4.13
C ALA A 71 -16.39 -13.70 -4.65
N ALA A 72 -15.78 -14.63 -3.90
CA ALA A 72 -15.75 -16.05 -4.27
C ALA A 72 -17.15 -16.68 -4.25
N GLU A 73 -17.96 -16.40 -3.22
CA GLU A 73 -19.32 -16.92 -3.05
C GLU A 73 -20.30 -16.41 -4.12
N ASN A 74 -20.06 -15.19 -4.65
CA ASN A 74 -20.98 -14.54 -5.58
C ASN A 74 -20.39 -14.39 -7.01
N ALA A 75 -19.28 -15.06 -7.31
CA ALA A 75 -18.58 -15.01 -8.60
C ALA A 75 -18.21 -13.58 -9.07
N LEU A 76 -17.91 -12.69 -8.11
CA LEU A 76 -17.46 -11.32 -8.34
C LEU A 76 -15.93 -11.23 -8.46
N VAL A 77 -15.44 -10.18 -9.09
CA VAL A 77 -14.00 -9.89 -9.18
C VAL A 77 -13.56 -9.09 -7.95
N PRO A 78 -12.66 -9.60 -7.09
CA PRO A 78 -12.23 -8.88 -5.89
C PRO A 78 -11.22 -7.78 -6.24
N GLY A 79 -11.43 -6.60 -5.66
CA GLY A 79 -10.55 -5.45 -5.85
C GLY A 79 -10.44 -4.53 -4.64
N LEU A 80 -9.51 -3.59 -4.71
CA LEU A 80 -9.34 -2.54 -3.70
C LEU A 80 -9.30 -1.16 -4.34
N VAL A 81 -9.81 -0.18 -3.62
CA VAL A 81 -9.63 1.24 -3.95
C VAL A 81 -8.71 1.84 -2.89
N THR A 82 -7.54 2.30 -3.31
CA THR A 82 -6.53 2.82 -2.39
C THR A 82 -5.79 4.02 -3.00
N PHE A 83 -4.83 4.57 -2.28
CA PHE A 83 -4.15 5.80 -2.65
C PHE A 83 -2.71 5.54 -3.09
N PHE A 84 -2.25 6.30 -4.08
CA PHE A 84 -0.84 6.34 -4.47
C PHE A 84 0.05 6.76 -3.29
N ARG A 85 -0.37 7.80 -2.58
CA ARG A 85 0.19 8.24 -1.30
C ARG A 85 -0.91 8.33 -0.26
N SER A 86 -0.61 7.99 0.98
CA SER A 86 -1.57 8.14 2.07
C SER A 86 -2.13 9.57 2.11
N PRO A 87 -3.46 9.76 2.20
CA PRO A 87 -4.04 11.09 2.44
C PRO A 87 -3.45 11.79 3.67
N ALA A 88 -2.99 11.04 4.67
CA ALA A 88 -2.31 11.56 5.84
C ALA A 88 -0.96 12.20 5.47
N ALA A 89 -0.22 11.62 4.53
CA ALA A 89 1.05 12.19 4.04
C ALA A 89 0.87 13.56 3.35
N VAL A 90 -0.30 13.78 2.75
CA VAL A 90 -0.62 15.05 2.07
C VAL A 90 -1.11 16.12 3.05
N LYS A 91 -1.86 15.71 4.09
CA LYS A 91 -2.54 16.61 5.01
C LYS A 91 -1.75 16.94 6.29
N ASN A 92 -0.85 16.05 6.71
CA ASN A 92 -0.17 16.14 8.00
C ASN A 92 1.35 16.35 7.81
N LYS A 93 1.84 17.53 8.21
CA LYS A 93 3.28 17.84 8.19
C LYS A 93 4.12 16.96 9.14
N ALA A 94 3.50 16.39 10.16
CA ALA A 94 4.13 15.47 11.13
C ALA A 94 4.05 13.98 10.68
N TYR A 95 3.67 13.73 9.43
CA TYR A 95 3.62 12.37 8.90
C TYR A 95 5.02 11.77 8.82
N SER A 96 5.24 10.69 9.53
CA SER A 96 6.57 10.08 9.71
C SER A 96 6.99 9.12 8.59
N GLY A 97 6.11 8.87 7.62
CA GLY A 97 6.37 7.98 6.48
C GLY A 97 5.36 6.84 6.34
N ASP A 98 5.33 6.24 5.16
CA ASP A 98 4.46 5.09 4.87
C ASP A 98 5.00 3.83 5.58
N VAL A 99 4.13 2.97 6.08
CA VAL A 99 4.53 1.66 6.64
C VAL A 99 5.10 0.78 5.54
N SER A 100 4.53 0.86 4.34
CA SER A 100 4.96 0.07 3.20
C SER A 100 4.97 0.91 1.93
N SER A 101 5.95 0.73 1.06
CA SER A 101 5.96 1.37 -0.26
C SER A 101 4.76 0.96 -1.09
N LEU A 102 4.44 1.73 -2.12
CA LEU A 102 3.36 1.36 -3.05
C LEU A 102 3.63 -0.01 -3.68
N ARG A 103 4.86 -0.26 -4.14
CA ARG A 103 5.27 -1.52 -4.75
C ARG A 103 5.00 -2.71 -3.84
N LEU A 104 5.44 -2.64 -2.60
CA LEU A 104 5.24 -3.71 -1.61
C LEU A 104 3.76 -3.90 -1.25
N ARG A 105 2.98 -2.83 -1.18
CA ARG A 105 1.52 -2.91 -0.95
C ARG A 105 0.82 -3.62 -2.10
N LEU A 106 1.12 -3.25 -3.35
CA LEU A 106 0.52 -3.86 -4.54
C LEU A 106 0.87 -5.35 -4.63
N LYS A 107 2.15 -5.71 -4.41
CA LYS A 107 2.59 -7.11 -4.34
C LYS A 107 1.81 -7.88 -3.28
N LYS A 108 1.63 -7.29 -2.09
CA LYS A 108 0.89 -7.91 -0.99
C LYS A 108 -0.59 -8.10 -1.31
N PHE A 109 -1.24 -7.16 -1.96
CA PHE A 109 -2.65 -7.30 -2.37
C PHE A 109 -2.83 -8.41 -3.41
N GLN A 110 -1.91 -8.52 -4.36
CA GLN A 110 -1.91 -9.59 -5.34
C GLN A 110 -1.71 -10.96 -4.69
N GLU A 111 -0.75 -11.09 -3.75
CA GLU A 111 -0.55 -12.31 -2.95
C GLU A 111 -1.77 -12.71 -2.13
N LEU A 112 -2.57 -11.75 -1.68
CA LEU A 112 -3.82 -12.01 -0.96
C LEU A 112 -4.97 -12.50 -1.87
N GLY A 113 -4.81 -12.39 -3.20
CA GLY A 113 -5.81 -12.84 -4.17
C GLY A 113 -6.73 -11.74 -4.70
N PHE A 114 -6.38 -10.46 -4.54
CA PHE A 114 -7.06 -9.38 -5.24
C PHE A 114 -6.64 -9.36 -6.72
N HIS A 115 -7.58 -9.08 -7.61
CA HIS A 115 -7.37 -9.09 -9.05
C HIS A 115 -7.17 -7.69 -9.63
N PHE A 116 -7.61 -6.66 -8.92
CA PHE A 116 -7.38 -5.29 -9.37
C PHE A 116 -7.29 -4.28 -8.23
N ILE A 117 -6.66 -3.17 -8.54
CA ILE A 117 -6.57 -2.01 -7.65
C ILE A 117 -7.00 -0.77 -8.43
N VAL A 118 -7.92 0.01 -7.86
CA VAL A 118 -8.14 1.39 -8.26
C VAL A 118 -7.19 2.28 -7.44
N LEU A 119 -6.29 2.96 -8.14
CA LEU A 119 -5.26 3.79 -7.50
C LEU A 119 -5.60 5.27 -7.64
N ILE A 120 -5.81 5.92 -6.50
CA ILE A 120 -6.17 7.33 -6.39
C ILE A 120 -4.92 8.19 -6.13
N ASP A 121 -4.69 9.21 -6.93
CA ASP A 121 -3.79 10.29 -6.58
C ASP A 121 -4.59 11.36 -5.81
N PHE A 122 -4.27 11.53 -4.50
CA PHE A 122 -5.02 12.44 -3.63
C PHE A 122 -4.70 13.90 -3.98
N SER A 123 -5.40 14.41 -4.98
CA SER A 123 -5.28 15.78 -5.47
C SER A 123 -6.31 16.72 -4.81
N ALA A 124 -6.13 18.03 -5.01
CA ALA A 124 -7.09 19.03 -4.56
C ALA A 124 -8.46 18.90 -5.24
N SER A 125 -8.50 18.40 -6.47
CA SER A 125 -9.75 18.10 -7.19
C SER A 125 -10.44 16.88 -6.63
N PHE A 126 -9.69 15.78 -6.38
CA PHE A 126 -10.22 14.57 -5.75
C PHE A 126 -10.81 14.88 -4.36
N ALA A 127 -10.12 15.69 -3.57
CA ALA A 127 -10.57 16.06 -2.21
C ALA A 127 -11.91 16.79 -2.14
N LYS A 128 -12.44 17.27 -3.28
CA LYS A 128 -13.73 17.97 -3.40
C LYS A 128 -14.86 17.06 -3.89
N ILE A 129 -14.59 15.80 -4.22
CA ILE A 129 -15.60 14.87 -4.69
C ILE A 129 -16.52 14.51 -3.52
N GLU A 130 -17.83 14.65 -3.73
CA GLU A 130 -18.85 14.21 -2.78
C GLU A 130 -18.85 12.68 -2.67
N GLY A 131 -19.14 12.15 -1.47
CA GLY A 131 -19.09 10.71 -1.23
C GLY A 131 -20.04 9.92 -2.10
N THR A 132 -21.24 10.42 -2.37
CA THR A 132 -22.22 9.78 -3.27
C THR A 132 -21.73 9.72 -4.71
N ALA A 133 -21.15 10.81 -5.22
CA ALA A 133 -20.57 10.87 -6.56
C ALA A 133 -19.37 9.92 -6.73
N PHE A 134 -18.57 9.77 -5.67
CA PHE A 134 -17.47 8.80 -5.64
C PHE A 134 -17.98 7.37 -5.85
N PHE A 135 -19.02 6.95 -5.12
CA PHE A 135 -19.61 5.62 -5.28
C PHE A 135 -20.37 5.46 -6.60
N ASP A 136 -21.02 6.50 -7.11
CA ASP A 136 -21.67 6.45 -8.42
C ASP A 136 -20.68 6.14 -9.56
N ILE A 137 -19.48 6.71 -9.50
CA ILE A 137 -18.42 6.40 -10.45
C ILE A 137 -18.01 4.91 -10.33
N LEU A 138 -17.79 4.39 -9.13
CA LEU A 138 -17.41 2.98 -8.93
C LEU A 138 -18.50 2.01 -9.39
N ILE A 139 -19.77 2.29 -9.05
CA ILE A 139 -20.91 1.48 -9.51
C ILE A 139 -20.98 1.46 -11.03
N LYS A 140 -20.87 2.63 -11.68
CA LYS A 140 -21.00 2.76 -13.13
C LYS A 140 -19.82 2.11 -13.88
N THR A 141 -18.58 2.31 -13.40
CA THR A 141 -17.38 1.99 -14.19
C THR A 141 -16.81 0.61 -13.93
N ILE A 142 -16.78 0.18 -12.69
CA ILE A 142 -16.29 -1.16 -12.30
C ILE A 142 -17.42 -2.10 -11.87
N ARG A 143 -18.66 -1.71 -12.07
CA ARG A 143 -19.86 -2.51 -11.74
C ARG A 143 -19.82 -3.03 -10.31
N MET A 144 -19.53 -2.14 -9.36
CA MET A 144 -19.46 -2.49 -7.94
C MET A 144 -20.80 -3.03 -7.44
N LYS A 145 -20.81 -4.26 -6.92
CA LYS A 145 -21.98 -4.92 -6.33
C LYS A 145 -21.83 -5.22 -4.84
N TYR A 146 -20.61 -5.15 -4.35
CA TYR A 146 -20.33 -5.34 -2.93
C TYR A 146 -19.26 -4.36 -2.46
N LEU A 147 -19.49 -3.79 -1.29
CA LEU A 147 -18.58 -2.91 -0.59
C LEU A 147 -18.46 -3.34 0.87
N ALA A 148 -17.23 -3.59 1.34
CA ALA A 148 -16.93 -3.68 2.75
C ALA A 148 -15.95 -2.60 3.18
N VAL A 149 -16.20 -1.94 4.31
CA VAL A 149 -15.31 -0.91 4.89
C VAL A 149 -15.18 -1.08 6.40
N GLY A 150 -14.19 -0.43 7.00
CA GLY A 150 -14.09 -0.35 8.46
C GLY A 150 -15.24 0.43 9.09
N SER A 151 -15.62 0.12 10.35
CA SER A 151 -16.71 0.81 11.05
C SER A 151 -16.44 2.29 11.33
N ASP A 152 -15.18 2.74 11.19
CA ASP A 152 -14.78 4.14 11.30
C ASP A 152 -14.57 4.83 9.93
N PHE A 153 -15.06 4.21 8.85
CA PHE A 153 -14.90 4.73 7.49
C PHE A 153 -15.66 6.04 7.29
N LEU A 154 -14.95 7.01 6.71
CA LEU A 154 -15.49 8.29 6.28
C LEU A 154 -14.84 8.70 4.96
N CYS A 155 -15.63 9.13 4.00
CA CYS A 155 -15.16 9.57 2.69
C CYS A 155 -15.89 10.81 2.16
N GLY A 156 -15.51 11.24 0.96
CA GLY A 156 -16.07 12.39 0.28
C GLY A 156 -15.58 13.72 0.82
N TYR A 157 -16.07 14.79 0.20
CA TYR A 157 -15.72 16.14 0.59
C TYR A 157 -16.05 16.38 2.07
N ARG A 158 -15.07 16.93 2.81
CA ARG A 158 -15.15 17.18 4.27
C ARG A 158 -15.54 15.95 5.10
N ARG A 159 -15.29 14.73 4.60
CA ARG A 159 -15.69 13.48 5.27
C ARG A 159 -17.21 13.38 5.47
N GLY A 160 -17.96 13.87 4.52
CA GLY A 160 -19.40 14.04 4.62
C GLY A 160 -20.23 12.78 4.39
N LEU A 161 -19.60 11.60 4.15
CA LEU A 161 -20.28 10.34 4.00
C LEU A 161 -19.61 9.26 4.84
N GLY A 162 -20.39 8.62 5.71
CA GLY A 162 -19.93 7.59 6.64
C GLY A 162 -20.68 6.27 6.49
N VAL A 163 -20.45 5.38 7.47
CA VAL A 163 -21.01 4.02 7.47
C VAL A 163 -22.55 4.03 7.53
N ASP A 164 -23.14 4.90 8.29
CA ASP A 164 -24.61 4.96 8.41
C ASP A 164 -25.26 5.45 7.13
N ASP A 165 -24.66 6.47 6.47
CA ASP A 165 -25.12 6.89 5.14
C ASP A 165 -25.00 5.75 4.12
N LEU A 166 -23.91 4.96 4.17
CA LEU A 166 -23.71 3.81 3.28
C LEU A 166 -24.77 2.72 3.47
N LYS A 167 -25.21 2.47 4.70
CA LYS A 167 -26.31 1.51 4.97
C LYS A 167 -27.61 1.93 4.31
N GLU A 168 -27.87 3.25 4.27
CA GLU A 168 -29.09 3.78 3.67
C GLU A 168 -29.02 3.80 2.13
N ILE A 169 -27.89 4.19 1.57
CA ILE A 169 -27.76 4.35 0.12
C ILE A 169 -27.48 3.03 -0.62
N ALA A 170 -26.89 2.03 0.02
CA ALA A 170 -26.53 0.77 -0.61
C ALA A 170 -27.72 0.06 -1.29
N PRO A 171 -28.85 -0.18 -0.60
CA PRO A 171 -30.02 -0.82 -1.21
C PRO A 171 -30.64 0.06 -2.33
N GLN A 172 -30.59 1.38 -2.20
CA GLN A 172 -31.11 2.32 -3.21
C GLN A 172 -30.29 2.29 -4.50
N LYS A 173 -28.96 2.09 -4.37
CA LYS A 173 -28.02 2.03 -5.50
C LYS A 173 -27.74 0.61 -5.99
N GLY A 174 -28.34 -0.41 -5.39
CA GLY A 174 -28.30 -1.81 -5.85
C GLY A 174 -26.95 -2.49 -5.59
N PHE A 175 -26.28 -2.24 -4.44
CA PHE A 175 -25.12 -2.96 -3.99
C PHE A 175 -25.29 -3.47 -2.54
N CYS A 176 -24.58 -4.55 -2.18
CA CYS A 176 -24.52 -5.06 -0.83
C CYS A 176 -23.41 -4.36 -0.04
N PHE A 177 -23.61 -4.15 1.27
CA PHE A 177 -22.70 -3.37 2.11
C PHE A 177 -22.46 -4.04 3.45
N ASP A 178 -21.20 -4.13 3.87
CA ASP A 178 -20.78 -4.57 5.19
C ASP A 178 -19.86 -3.55 5.86
N SER A 179 -20.07 -3.36 7.16
CA SER A 179 -19.19 -2.59 8.04
C SER A 179 -18.46 -3.53 8.98
N ILE A 180 -17.13 -3.48 8.98
CA ILE A 180 -16.28 -4.41 9.72
C ILE A 180 -15.61 -3.69 10.90
N ASP A 181 -15.80 -4.23 12.09
CA ASP A 181 -15.17 -3.70 13.29
C ASP A 181 -13.65 -3.92 13.30
N PRO A 182 -12.90 -2.99 13.90
CA PRO A 182 -11.46 -3.08 13.97
C PRO A 182 -11.00 -4.30 14.78
N VAL A 183 -9.85 -4.84 14.41
CA VAL A 183 -9.20 -5.92 15.16
C VAL A 183 -8.29 -5.32 16.22
N ASN A 184 -8.39 -5.81 17.45
CA ASN A 184 -7.58 -5.39 18.57
C ASN A 184 -6.63 -6.51 19.03
N ARG A 185 -5.49 -6.13 19.60
CA ARG A 185 -4.58 -6.97 20.37
C ARG A 185 -4.69 -6.56 21.85
N GLY A 186 -5.49 -7.28 22.62
CA GLY A 186 -5.84 -6.83 23.97
C GLY A 186 -6.52 -5.45 23.91
N SER A 187 -5.96 -4.46 24.61
CA SER A 187 -6.44 -3.07 24.58
C SER A 187 -5.89 -2.24 23.41
N LEU A 188 -4.89 -2.74 22.67
CA LEU A 188 -4.26 -2.01 21.57
C LEU A 188 -5.02 -2.23 20.26
N LYS A 189 -5.51 -1.14 19.64
CA LYS A 189 -6.04 -1.18 18.27
C LYS A 189 -4.90 -1.42 17.29
N ILE A 190 -4.99 -2.48 16.48
CA ILE A 190 -4.03 -2.73 15.40
C ILE A 190 -4.26 -1.71 14.29
N SER A 191 -3.27 -0.85 14.05
CA SER A 191 -3.37 0.25 13.09
C SER A 191 -2.01 0.60 12.49
N SER A 192 -1.99 1.24 11.32
CA SER A 192 -0.75 1.75 10.72
C SER A 192 -0.02 2.75 11.63
N SER A 193 -0.73 3.48 12.50
CA SER A 193 -0.11 4.38 13.46
C SER A 193 0.67 3.63 14.55
N ALA A 194 0.10 2.56 15.11
CA ALA A 194 0.79 1.71 16.09
C ALA A 194 2.02 1.02 15.47
N ILE A 195 1.92 0.61 14.21
CA ILE A 195 3.05 0.02 13.49
C ILE A 195 4.16 1.05 13.25
N ARG A 196 3.81 2.29 12.83
CA ARG A 196 4.82 3.36 12.69
C ARG A 196 5.53 3.65 13.98
N GLU A 197 4.80 3.68 15.10
CA GLU A 197 5.39 3.88 16.43
C GLU A 197 6.38 2.75 16.76
N ALA A 198 5.96 1.49 16.60
CA ALA A 198 6.84 0.32 16.83
C ALA A 198 8.10 0.39 15.97
N VAL A 199 7.97 0.66 14.65
CA VAL A 199 9.13 0.81 13.75
C VAL A 199 10.01 1.98 14.17
N SER A 200 9.43 3.15 14.48
CA SER A 200 10.17 4.33 14.90
C SER A 200 11.03 4.06 16.15
N LEU A 201 10.51 3.28 17.09
CA LEU A 201 11.22 2.87 18.31
C LEU A 201 12.23 1.74 18.10
N GLY A 202 12.24 1.11 16.91
CA GLY A 202 13.07 -0.07 16.62
C GLY A 202 12.51 -1.36 17.20
N ASP A 203 11.24 -1.38 17.63
CA ASP A 203 10.55 -2.60 18.07
C ASP A 203 9.98 -3.37 16.87
N PHE A 204 10.89 -4.01 16.12
CA PHE A 204 10.53 -4.78 14.93
C PHE A 204 9.76 -6.06 15.29
N SER A 205 9.89 -6.55 16.51
CA SER A 205 9.11 -7.68 17.01
C SER A 205 7.63 -7.32 17.10
N LEU A 206 7.32 -6.20 17.74
CA LEU A 206 5.95 -5.68 17.80
C LEU A 206 5.42 -5.31 16.40
N ALA A 207 6.25 -4.65 15.58
CA ALA A 207 5.86 -4.32 14.20
C ALA A 207 5.48 -5.58 13.41
N LYS A 208 6.28 -6.64 13.48
CA LYS A 208 6.01 -7.96 12.86
C LYS A 208 4.74 -8.59 13.40
N GLU A 209 4.51 -8.51 14.71
CA GLU A 209 3.29 -9.05 15.32
C GLU A 209 2.03 -8.32 14.82
N LEU A 210 2.06 -6.99 14.75
CA LEU A 210 0.95 -6.18 14.27
C LEU A 210 0.70 -6.33 12.76
N LEU A 211 1.77 -6.40 11.97
CA LEU A 211 1.71 -6.62 10.52
C LEU A 211 1.24 -8.05 10.18
N GLY A 212 1.74 -9.06 10.91
CA GLY A 212 1.59 -10.48 10.57
C GLY A 212 2.72 -11.01 9.67
N TYR A 213 3.68 -10.15 9.32
CA TYR A 213 4.89 -10.44 8.54
C TYR A 213 6.00 -9.45 8.94
N PRO A 214 7.29 -9.70 8.62
CA PRO A 214 8.36 -8.77 8.94
C PRO A 214 8.14 -7.37 8.35
N PHE A 215 8.60 -6.33 9.05
CA PHE A 215 8.64 -5.00 8.46
C PHE A 215 9.72 -4.98 7.36
N LEU A 216 9.29 -4.77 6.12
CA LEU A 216 10.14 -4.73 4.94
C LEU A 216 10.27 -3.31 4.44
N PHE A 217 11.52 -2.87 4.29
CA PHE A 217 11.84 -1.60 3.67
C PHE A 217 12.17 -1.84 2.19
N ASP A 218 11.58 -1.07 1.29
CA ASP A 218 11.73 -1.23 -0.15
C ASP A 218 13.09 -0.75 -0.63
N PHE A 219 13.83 -1.64 -1.26
CA PHE A 219 15.15 -1.33 -1.77
C PHE A 219 15.11 -0.70 -3.19
N VAL A 220 14.11 -1.10 -4.00
CA VAL A 220 14.14 -0.94 -5.46
C VAL A 220 14.03 0.51 -5.92
N ASP A 221 13.24 1.34 -5.26
CA ASP A 221 12.91 2.69 -5.73
C ASP A 221 13.82 3.79 -5.19
N LEU A 222 14.95 3.44 -4.57
CA LEU A 222 15.86 4.42 -3.99
C LEU A 222 17.06 4.70 -4.89
N PRO A 223 17.50 5.97 -4.98
CA PRO A 223 18.68 6.36 -5.72
C PRO A 223 19.94 6.03 -4.89
N TRP A 224 20.32 4.76 -4.86
CA TRP A 224 21.50 4.33 -4.14
C TRP A 224 22.78 4.89 -4.73
N GLU A 225 23.65 5.38 -3.87
CA GLU A 225 24.99 5.87 -4.19
C GLU A 225 26.04 4.95 -3.56
N VAL A 226 26.98 4.46 -4.34
CA VAL A 226 28.14 3.73 -3.78
C VAL A 226 29.03 4.72 -3.06
N LYS A 227 29.30 4.50 -1.77
CA LYS A 227 30.18 5.34 -0.95
C LYS A 227 31.60 4.80 -0.89
N ASP A 228 31.73 3.49 -0.75
CA ASP A 228 33.01 2.78 -0.77
C ASP A 228 32.82 1.34 -1.25
N LYS A 229 33.84 0.50 -1.09
CA LYS A 229 33.84 -0.92 -1.55
C LYS A 229 32.74 -1.76 -0.93
N ASN A 230 32.23 -1.38 0.23
CA ASN A 230 31.34 -2.20 1.06
C ASN A 230 30.08 -1.45 1.48
N SER A 231 29.87 -0.23 1.03
CA SER A 231 28.72 0.55 1.48
C SER A 231 28.03 1.33 0.38
N ILE A 232 26.69 1.44 0.54
CA ILE A 232 25.80 2.21 -0.32
C ILE A 232 24.91 3.09 0.53
N PHE A 233 24.53 4.24 -0.01
CA PHE A 233 23.77 5.25 0.70
C PHE A 233 22.52 5.67 -0.07
N ALA A 234 21.41 5.80 0.65
CA ALA A 234 20.17 6.37 0.13
C ALA A 234 19.83 7.66 0.89
N PRO A 235 19.75 8.82 0.21
CA PRO A 235 19.43 10.09 0.86
C PRO A 235 18.00 10.11 1.40
N LYS A 236 17.79 10.62 2.63
CA LYS A 236 16.50 10.71 3.32
C LYS A 236 15.41 11.40 2.51
N ALA A 237 15.77 12.38 1.68
CA ALA A 237 14.83 13.12 0.83
C ALA A 237 14.06 12.23 -0.17
N TYR A 238 14.57 11.04 -0.48
CA TYR A 238 13.95 10.09 -1.40
C TYR A 238 13.22 8.96 -0.69
N ILE A 239 13.32 8.86 0.64
CA ILE A 239 12.72 7.81 1.45
C ILE A 239 11.31 8.23 1.84
N SER A 240 10.30 7.48 1.39
CA SER A 240 8.89 7.70 1.74
C SER A 240 8.41 6.81 2.88
N GLN A 241 9.06 5.65 3.08
CA GLN A 241 8.72 4.76 4.19
C GLN A 241 9.25 5.29 5.52
N ILE A 242 8.54 4.88 6.59
CA ILE A 242 9.00 5.13 7.95
C ILE A 242 10.37 4.50 8.17
N LEU A 243 11.28 5.26 8.77
CA LEU A 243 12.56 4.76 9.25
C LEU A 243 12.52 4.65 10.78
N PRO A 244 13.24 3.71 11.36
CA PRO A 244 13.51 3.72 12.80
C PRO A 244 14.36 4.94 13.17
N GLN A 245 14.38 5.29 14.44
CA GLN A 245 15.21 6.38 14.98
C GLN A 245 16.69 6.20 14.60
N SER A 246 17.45 7.31 14.58
CA SER A 246 18.89 7.27 14.30
C SER A 246 19.61 6.25 15.14
N GLY A 247 20.49 5.48 14.50
CA GLY A 247 21.22 4.38 15.13
C GLY A 247 21.76 3.37 14.14
N LYS A 248 22.42 2.34 14.67
CA LYS A 248 22.95 1.21 13.91
C LYS A 248 22.04 0.00 14.09
N TYR A 249 21.75 -0.70 13.02
CA TYR A 249 20.81 -1.82 12.96
C TYR A 249 21.43 -2.99 12.22
N ARG A 250 21.19 -4.20 12.69
CA ARG A 250 21.42 -5.42 11.93
C ARG A 250 20.22 -5.64 11.02
N VAL A 251 20.50 -5.92 9.75
CA VAL A 251 19.48 -6.11 8.72
C VAL A 251 19.76 -7.32 7.85
N LEU A 252 18.72 -7.87 7.23
CA LEU A 252 18.82 -8.84 6.14
C LEU A 252 18.38 -8.16 4.86
N VAL A 253 19.25 -8.16 3.87
CA VAL A 253 18.95 -7.66 2.51
C VAL A 253 18.51 -8.85 1.67
N GLN A 254 17.25 -8.82 1.25
CA GLN A 254 16.67 -9.87 0.40
C GLN A 254 16.94 -9.57 -1.06
N LYS A 255 17.35 -10.59 -1.80
CA LYS A 255 17.54 -10.52 -3.25
C LYS A 255 16.31 -11.02 -4.00
N THR A 256 16.25 -10.65 -5.29
CA THR A 256 15.15 -11.06 -6.18
C THR A 256 15.03 -12.58 -6.35
N ASP A 257 16.14 -13.31 -6.21
CA ASP A 257 16.21 -14.78 -6.21
C ASP A 257 15.90 -15.42 -4.84
N ARG A 258 15.45 -14.61 -3.87
CA ARG A 258 15.13 -14.98 -2.47
C ARG A 258 16.35 -15.35 -1.61
N GLN A 259 17.56 -15.13 -2.07
CA GLN A 259 18.73 -15.20 -1.21
C GLN A 259 18.74 -14.01 -0.24
N GLU A 260 19.28 -14.23 0.97
CA GLU A 260 19.41 -13.21 1.99
C GLU A 260 20.89 -12.94 2.27
N GLN A 261 21.20 -11.69 2.51
CA GLN A 261 22.54 -11.23 2.82
C GLN A 261 22.50 -10.37 4.08
N GLU A 262 23.29 -10.74 5.10
CA GLU A 262 23.43 -9.91 6.28
C GLU A 262 24.16 -8.61 5.97
N ALA A 263 23.68 -7.51 6.58
CA ALA A 263 24.31 -6.22 6.51
C ALA A 263 24.05 -5.40 7.79
N HIS A 264 24.79 -4.31 7.94
CA HIS A 264 24.51 -3.29 8.94
C HIS A 264 23.92 -2.06 8.26
N CYS A 265 22.91 -1.47 8.88
CA CYS A 265 22.26 -0.26 8.43
C CYS A 265 22.47 0.86 9.44
N LEU A 266 23.12 1.94 9.04
CA LEU A 266 23.23 3.15 9.83
C LEU A 266 22.20 4.18 9.34
N ILE A 267 21.35 4.62 10.27
CA ILE A 267 20.32 5.65 10.00
C ILE A 267 20.71 6.92 10.75
N ASN A 268 20.69 8.03 10.03
CA ASN A 268 20.91 9.37 10.57
C ASN A 268 20.00 10.40 9.84
N ASP A 269 20.21 11.69 10.11
CA ASP A 269 19.42 12.76 9.52
C ASP A 269 19.64 12.94 8.01
N GLU A 270 20.74 12.43 7.46
CA GLU A 270 21.07 12.50 6.04
C GLU A 270 20.39 11.37 5.24
N GLY A 271 20.21 10.19 5.86
CA GLY A 271 19.60 9.04 5.19
C GLY A 271 19.98 7.71 5.80
N LEU A 272 20.04 6.71 4.93
CA LEU A 272 20.30 5.31 5.23
C LEU A 272 21.61 4.87 4.55
N LEU A 273 22.61 4.47 5.34
CA LEU A 273 23.84 3.86 4.87
C LEU A 273 23.81 2.36 5.15
N LEU A 274 23.91 1.56 4.09
CA LEU A 274 23.95 0.11 4.17
C LEU A 274 25.40 -0.36 4.00
N CYS A 275 25.91 -1.11 4.98
CA CYS A 275 27.26 -1.63 5.03
C CYS A 275 27.24 -3.16 4.99
N PHE A 276 27.90 -3.74 4.00
CA PHE A 276 28.04 -5.18 3.81
C PHE A 276 29.38 -5.69 4.39
N PRO A 277 29.47 -6.95 4.83
CA PRO A 277 30.73 -7.58 5.21
C PRO A 277 31.72 -7.59 4.02
N GLU A 278 33.01 -7.33 4.28
CA GLU A 278 34.05 -7.21 3.23
C GLU A 278 34.15 -8.42 2.28
N LYS A 279 33.82 -9.61 2.76
CA LYS A 279 33.87 -10.85 1.95
C LYS A 279 32.78 -10.94 0.87
N ASP A 280 31.71 -10.13 1.00
CA ASP A 280 30.49 -10.32 0.21
C ASP A 280 30.37 -9.37 -1.00
N LEU A 281 31.25 -8.35 -1.11
CA LEU A 281 31.22 -7.35 -2.18
C LEU A 281 32.47 -7.33 -3.08
N LYS A 282 33.23 -8.43 -3.14
CA LYS A 282 34.36 -8.52 -4.11
C LYS A 282 33.81 -8.39 -5.53
N GLY A 283 34.07 -7.23 -6.17
CA GLY A 283 33.59 -6.93 -7.52
C GLY A 283 32.18 -6.39 -7.62
N PHE A 284 31.58 -5.90 -6.51
CA PHE A 284 30.27 -5.26 -6.50
C PHE A 284 30.25 -3.99 -7.35
N GLU A 285 29.31 -3.93 -8.27
CA GLU A 285 29.06 -2.76 -9.11
C GLU A 285 27.62 -2.26 -8.93
N LEU A 286 27.33 -1.01 -9.32
CA LEU A 286 25.96 -0.45 -9.25
C LEU A 286 24.90 -1.32 -9.94
N LYS A 287 25.28 -2.07 -10.98
CA LYS A 287 24.35 -3.01 -11.66
C LYS A 287 23.86 -4.13 -10.74
N ASP A 288 24.64 -4.50 -9.72
CA ASP A 288 24.30 -5.59 -8.81
C ASP A 288 23.21 -5.18 -7.83
N LEU A 289 22.96 -3.86 -7.67
CA LEU A 289 21.84 -3.33 -6.89
C LEU A 289 20.48 -3.77 -7.43
N ASN A 290 20.36 -4.04 -8.72
CA ASN A 290 19.13 -4.52 -9.34
C ASN A 290 18.73 -5.93 -8.86
N ASN A 291 19.64 -6.64 -8.19
CA ASN A 291 19.37 -7.95 -7.62
C ASN A 291 18.78 -7.88 -6.21
N PHE A 292 18.72 -6.69 -5.59
CA PHE A 292 18.14 -6.52 -4.26
C PHE A 292 16.67 -6.11 -4.34
N ASP A 293 15.85 -6.63 -3.43
CA ASP A 293 14.39 -6.41 -3.40
C ASP A 293 13.97 -5.63 -2.15
N THR A 294 14.31 -6.13 -0.95
CA THR A 294 13.89 -5.53 0.31
C THR A 294 14.97 -5.61 1.40
N ILE A 295 14.80 -4.79 2.43
CA ILE A 295 15.61 -4.80 3.65
C ILE A 295 14.69 -5.15 4.82
N GLU A 296 14.96 -6.24 5.54
CA GLU A 296 14.33 -6.59 6.80
C GLU A 296 15.19 -6.10 7.97
N PHE A 297 14.62 -5.28 8.85
CA PHE A 297 15.27 -4.83 10.08
C PHE A 297 15.12 -5.90 11.17
N ILE A 298 16.23 -6.34 11.75
CA ILE A 298 16.25 -7.42 12.76
C ILE A 298 16.29 -6.84 14.17
N CYS A 299 17.30 -6.02 14.47
CA CYS A 299 17.46 -5.41 15.80
C CYS A 299 18.33 -4.16 15.72
N LYS A 300 18.21 -3.30 16.73
CA LYS A 300 19.13 -2.20 16.99
C LYS A 300 20.40 -2.74 17.65
N GLU A 301 21.56 -2.24 17.25
CA GLU A 301 22.88 -2.53 17.85
C GLU A 301 23.29 -1.49 18.90
#